data_037b01d741460b9d055a87563b13d5b8
#
_entry.id   037b01d741460b9d055a87563b13d5b8
#
_cell.length_a   1.000
_cell.length_b   1.000
_cell.length_c   1.000
_cell.angle_alpha   90.00
_cell.angle_beta   90.00
_cell.angle_gamma   90.00
#
_symmetry.space_group_name_H-M   'P 1'
#
loop_
_entity.id
_entity.type
_entity.pdbx_description
1 polymer ?
#
loop_
_entity_poly.entity_id
_entity_poly.type
_entity_poly.pdbx_seq_one_letter_code
_entity_poly.pdbx_strand_id
1 'polypeptide(L)'
;MTNLGLINIATAVVTLAAVFGYINHRWLKLPSTIGLVVIAMVSSLGVIAIDAVFPALELRNTARAAFLQIDFHETLMEGLLSFLLFAGALHVNLDELLARKWAIGTLATFGVLISTALNAVGIFYLSRFVGIDMPFAWALVFGALISPTDPVAVLGILKTVPGVPDSLRAKIAGESLFNDGVGVVVFTILVAIAVGSGHGGEAIGALDVAELFVVEAVGGALLGLLTGLIAFYAIKSIDEYNLEILITLSLVMLTYGIASLLHLSGPIAVVVAGLLMGNHGTRLAMSEKTRHHVETFWNLLDEILNAALFLLIGFEVIALTFETSDLITMIIAIPLALAARFVSVSIPITVLGLRGDFTKGAIPVLTWGGLKGGISVALALSLPDVAAREPILAITYGVVVFSIIVQGLSIRRVVKLTVR
;
A
#
# COMPACT_ATOMS: atom_id res chain seq x y z
N MET A 1 13.55 -21.39 -22.40
CA MET A 1 13.61 -20.94 -21.00
C MET A 1 12.56 -21.72 -20.22
N THR A 2 12.95 -22.48 -19.22
CA THR A 2 12.01 -23.23 -18.36
C THR A 2 11.20 -22.22 -17.56
N ASN A 3 9.87 -22.19 -17.74
CA ASN A 3 8.98 -21.46 -16.86
C ASN A 3 9.26 -21.90 -15.42
N LEU A 4 9.75 -20.99 -14.59
CA LEU A 4 9.87 -21.25 -13.16
C LEU A 4 8.43 -21.44 -12.64
N GLY A 5 8.11 -22.64 -12.19
CA GLY A 5 6.79 -22.90 -11.60
C GLY A 5 6.56 -21.99 -10.38
N LEU A 6 5.33 -21.66 -10.08
CA LEU A 6 4.92 -20.80 -8.94
C LEU A 6 5.62 -21.21 -7.63
N ILE A 7 5.82 -22.52 -7.42
CA ILE A 7 6.51 -23.06 -6.24
C ILE A 7 7.98 -22.61 -6.18
N ASN A 8 8.68 -22.58 -7.32
CA ASN A 8 10.10 -22.16 -7.35
C ASN A 8 10.25 -20.68 -7.03
N ILE A 9 9.33 -19.85 -7.52
CA ILE A 9 9.29 -18.42 -7.23
C ILE A 9 9.01 -18.21 -5.75
N ALA A 10 7.98 -18.84 -5.20
CA ALA A 10 7.65 -18.75 -3.78
C ALA A 10 8.82 -19.23 -2.90
N THR A 11 9.49 -20.31 -3.28
CA THR A 11 10.68 -20.82 -2.59
C THR A 11 11.80 -19.78 -2.57
N ALA A 12 12.10 -19.17 -3.72
CA ALA A 12 13.14 -18.14 -3.80
C ALA A 12 12.80 -16.92 -2.92
N VAL A 13 11.58 -16.40 -3.02
CA VAL A 13 11.11 -15.23 -2.25
C VAL A 13 11.18 -15.51 -0.75
N VAL A 14 10.62 -16.62 -0.28
CA VAL A 14 10.61 -16.97 1.15
C VAL A 14 12.03 -17.23 1.67
N THR A 15 12.86 -17.93 0.89
CA THR A 15 14.26 -18.20 1.28
C THR A 15 15.06 -16.90 1.38
N LEU A 16 14.96 -16.02 0.39
CA LEU A 16 15.66 -14.72 0.40
C LEU A 16 15.15 -13.82 1.51
N ALA A 17 13.84 -13.78 1.76
CA ALA A 17 13.27 -13.04 2.88
C ALA A 17 13.80 -13.54 4.23
N ALA A 18 13.90 -14.86 4.41
CA ALA A 18 14.47 -15.46 5.62
C ALA A 18 15.96 -15.14 5.78
N VAL A 19 16.76 -15.29 4.71
CA VAL A 19 18.20 -14.98 4.73
C VAL A 19 18.44 -13.49 5.02
N PHE A 20 17.74 -12.60 4.31
CA PHE A 20 17.90 -11.15 4.49
C PHE A 20 17.34 -10.69 5.84
N GLY A 21 16.24 -11.28 6.30
CA GLY A 21 15.72 -11.07 7.65
C GLY A 21 16.73 -11.47 8.72
N TYR A 22 17.40 -12.63 8.56
CA TYR A 22 18.46 -13.08 9.46
C TYR A 22 19.67 -12.11 9.45
N ILE A 23 20.10 -11.68 8.25
CA ILE A 23 21.19 -10.70 8.07
C ILE A 23 20.82 -9.39 8.78
N ASN A 24 19.59 -8.89 8.57
CA ASN A 24 19.12 -7.69 9.23
C ASN A 24 19.11 -7.84 10.75
N HIS A 25 18.54 -8.92 11.26
CA HIS A 25 18.43 -9.17 12.71
C HIS A 25 19.82 -9.28 13.38
N ARG A 26 20.77 -9.94 12.72
CA ARG A 26 22.09 -10.22 13.29
C ARG A 26 23.06 -9.03 13.22
N TRP A 27 23.03 -8.26 12.13
CA TRP A 27 24.05 -7.23 11.84
C TRP A 27 23.49 -5.82 11.72
N LEU A 28 22.44 -5.58 10.92
CA LEU A 28 21.95 -4.22 10.65
C LEU A 28 21.04 -3.67 11.73
N LYS A 29 20.20 -4.53 12.33
CA LYS A 29 19.24 -4.17 13.40
C LYS A 29 18.28 -3.03 13.01
N LEU A 30 17.98 -2.92 11.73
CA LEU A 30 16.95 -2.00 11.20
C LEU A 30 15.56 -2.57 11.48
N PRO A 31 14.50 -1.74 11.47
CA PRO A 31 13.13 -2.26 11.40
C PRO A 31 13.01 -3.28 10.27
N SER A 32 12.32 -4.40 10.52
CA SER A 32 12.33 -5.59 9.63
C SER A 32 12.03 -5.27 8.17
N THR A 33 10.97 -4.50 7.91
CA THR A 33 10.54 -4.08 6.57
C THR A 33 11.61 -3.23 5.87
N ILE A 34 12.16 -2.22 6.56
CA ILE A 34 13.21 -1.34 6.01
C ILE A 34 14.48 -2.13 5.73
N GLY A 35 14.87 -3.02 6.65
CA GLY A 35 16.06 -3.86 6.50
C GLY A 35 15.99 -4.75 5.26
N LEU A 36 14.83 -5.35 4.98
CA LEU A 36 14.62 -6.18 3.81
C LEU A 36 14.76 -5.38 2.51
N VAL A 37 14.12 -4.21 2.40
CA VAL A 37 14.26 -3.33 1.23
C VAL A 37 15.70 -2.93 1.00
N VAL A 38 16.41 -2.49 2.06
CA VAL A 38 17.80 -2.03 1.95
C VAL A 38 18.72 -3.17 1.49
N ILE A 39 18.62 -4.36 2.08
CA ILE A 39 19.47 -5.49 1.72
C ILE A 39 19.16 -5.95 0.28
N ALA A 40 17.88 -6.06 -0.08
CA ALA A 40 17.47 -6.44 -1.42
C ALA A 40 17.95 -5.42 -2.47
N MET A 41 17.79 -4.12 -2.20
CA MET A 41 18.27 -3.05 -3.09
C MET A 41 19.80 -3.06 -3.22
N VAL A 42 20.54 -3.20 -2.13
CA VAL A 42 22.01 -3.29 -2.17
C VAL A 42 22.46 -4.53 -2.95
N SER A 43 21.78 -5.67 -2.75
CA SER A 43 22.05 -6.90 -3.52
C SER A 43 21.78 -6.69 -5.01
N SER A 44 20.69 -6.03 -5.36
CA SER A 44 20.31 -5.69 -6.75
C SER A 44 21.34 -4.77 -7.40
N LEU A 45 21.75 -3.71 -6.71
CA LEU A 45 22.82 -2.81 -7.19
C LEU A 45 24.16 -3.54 -7.32
N GLY A 46 24.43 -4.49 -6.41
CA GLY A 46 25.61 -5.37 -6.50
C GLY A 46 25.60 -6.21 -7.77
N VAL A 47 24.46 -6.82 -8.13
CA VAL A 47 24.30 -7.57 -9.38
C VAL A 47 24.54 -6.67 -10.60
N ILE A 48 23.96 -5.48 -10.62
CA ILE A 48 24.14 -4.51 -11.71
C ILE A 48 25.61 -4.08 -11.83
N ALA A 49 26.28 -3.82 -10.70
CA ALA A 49 27.69 -3.42 -10.69
C ALA A 49 28.62 -4.54 -11.17
N ILE A 50 28.37 -5.79 -10.76
CA ILE A 50 29.15 -6.95 -11.21
C ILE A 50 28.95 -7.17 -12.72
N ASP A 51 27.72 -7.06 -13.21
CA ASP A 51 27.40 -7.20 -14.63
C ASP A 51 28.07 -6.11 -15.47
N ALA A 52 28.17 -4.88 -14.98
CA ALA A 52 28.87 -3.78 -15.63
C ALA A 52 30.40 -4.02 -15.75
N VAL A 53 30.98 -4.73 -14.77
CA VAL A 53 32.42 -5.08 -14.77
C VAL A 53 32.69 -6.35 -15.61
N PHE A 54 31.75 -7.31 -15.54
CA PHE A 54 31.86 -8.61 -16.22
C PHE A 54 30.64 -8.87 -17.13
N PRO A 55 30.46 -8.14 -18.26
CA PRO A 55 29.27 -8.27 -19.11
C PRO A 55 29.04 -9.67 -19.69
N ALA A 56 30.10 -10.47 -19.81
CA ALA A 56 30.00 -11.85 -20.29
C ALA A 56 29.21 -12.80 -19.37
N LEU A 57 28.96 -12.40 -18.13
CA LEU A 57 28.16 -13.22 -17.18
C LEU A 57 26.65 -13.03 -17.36
N GLU A 58 26.22 -11.98 -18.06
CA GLU A 58 24.81 -11.63 -18.31
C GLU A 58 23.93 -11.72 -17.05
N LEU A 59 24.50 -11.39 -15.89
CA LEU A 59 23.83 -11.55 -14.58
C LEU A 59 22.58 -10.69 -14.49
N ARG A 60 22.64 -9.44 -14.97
CA ARG A 60 21.50 -8.54 -14.97
C ARG A 60 20.37 -9.08 -15.84
N ASN A 61 20.67 -9.54 -17.04
CA ASN A 61 19.67 -10.08 -17.97
C ASN A 61 19.03 -11.35 -17.40
N THR A 62 19.83 -12.23 -16.80
CA THR A 62 19.35 -13.46 -16.16
C THR A 62 18.45 -13.16 -14.96
N ALA A 63 18.88 -12.25 -14.07
CA ALA A 63 18.10 -11.83 -12.91
C ALA A 63 16.81 -11.12 -13.32
N ARG A 64 16.88 -10.20 -14.30
CA ARG A 64 15.71 -9.52 -14.86
C ARG A 64 14.73 -10.50 -15.48
N ALA A 65 15.21 -11.46 -16.28
CA ALA A 65 14.35 -12.46 -16.89
C ALA A 65 13.65 -13.37 -15.85
N ALA A 66 14.34 -13.71 -14.77
CA ALA A 66 13.74 -14.45 -13.65
C ALA A 66 12.68 -13.61 -12.90
N PHE A 67 12.98 -12.33 -12.67
CA PHE A 67 12.09 -11.40 -11.97
C PHE A 67 10.82 -11.09 -12.78
N LEU A 68 10.94 -10.87 -14.10
CA LEU A 68 9.81 -10.63 -15.01
C LEU A 68 8.87 -11.85 -15.19
N GLN A 69 9.28 -13.05 -14.74
CA GLN A 69 8.37 -14.21 -14.67
C GLN A 69 7.39 -14.13 -13.49
N ILE A 70 7.67 -13.27 -12.52
CA ILE A 70 6.74 -12.96 -11.43
C ILE A 70 5.80 -11.90 -11.97
N ASP A 71 4.53 -12.23 -12.15
CA ASP A 71 3.52 -11.19 -12.32
C ASP A 71 3.34 -10.50 -10.97
N PHE A 72 4.16 -9.44 -10.79
CA PHE A 72 4.20 -8.69 -9.54
C PHE A 72 2.83 -8.05 -9.23
N HIS A 73 2.16 -7.56 -10.28
CA HIS A 73 0.87 -6.93 -10.12
C HIS A 73 -0.19 -7.93 -9.66
N GLU A 74 -0.37 -9.05 -10.40
CA GLU A 74 -1.33 -10.10 -10.05
C GLU A 74 -1.02 -10.69 -8.67
N THR A 75 0.25 -11.03 -8.42
CA THR A 75 0.68 -11.58 -7.12
C THR A 75 0.37 -10.62 -5.98
N LEU A 76 0.58 -9.32 -6.17
CA LEU A 76 0.42 -8.33 -5.11
C LEU A 76 -1.05 -7.91 -4.96
N MET A 77 -1.73 -7.56 -6.05
CA MET A 77 -3.10 -7.06 -5.98
C MET A 77 -4.12 -8.15 -5.66
N GLU A 78 -4.01 -9.32 -6.31
CA GLU A 78 -4.96 -10.42 -6.11
C GLU A 78 -4.53 -11.36 -4.98
N GLY A 79 -3.23 -11.50 -4.73
CA GLY A 79 -2.69 -12.37 -3.70
C GLY A 79 -2.44 -11.66 -2.37
N LEU A 80 -1.38 -10.86 -2.31
CA LEU A 80 -0.86 -10.34 -1.04
C LEU A 80 -1.73 -9.26 -0.41
N LEU A 81 -2.25 -8.32 -1.22
CA LEU A 81 -2.93 -7.11 -0.74
C LEU A 81 -4.19 -7.44 0.05
N SER A 82 -5.01 -8.38 -0.43
CA SER A 82 -6.25 -8.77 0.24
C SER A 82 -5.99 -9.31 1.66
N PHE A 83 -4.96 -10.14 1.82
CA PHE A 83 -4.58 -10.69 3.12
C PHE A 83 -3.96 -9.62 4.04
N LEU A 84 -3.10 -8.74 3.51
CA LEU A 84 -2.50 -7.64 4.28
C LEU A 84 -3.55 -6.66 4.79
N LEU A 85 -4.50 -6.28 3.94
CA LEU A 85 -5.59 -5.38 4.32
C LEU A 85 -6.52 -6.01 5.36
N PHE A 86 -6.85 -7.29 5.21
CA PHE A 86 -7.65 -8.00 6.20
C PHE A 86 -6.91 -8.13 7.54
N ALA A 87 -5.65 -8.54 7.52
CA ALA A 87 -4.82 -8.64 8.72
C ALA A 87 -4.69 -7.28 9.43
N GLY A 88 -4.43 -6.21 8.66
CA GLY A 88 -4.42 -4.85 9.18
C GLY A 88 -5.75 -4.45 9.80
N ALA A 89 -6.87 -4.72 9.13
CA ALA A 89 -8.21 -4.40 9.60
C ALA A 89 -8.61 -5.20 10.86
N LEU A 90 -8.19 -6.46 10.96
CA LEU A 90 -8.46 -7.33 12.10
C LEU A 90 -7.91 -6.73 13.42
N HIS A 91 -6.79 -6.02 13.35
CA HIS A 91 -6.12 -5.44 14.52
C HIS A 91 -6.59 -4.01 14.87
N VAL A 92 -7.43 -3.39 14.03
CA VAL A 92 -7.93 -2.04 14.28
C VAL A 92 -9.11 -2.06 15.25
N ASN A 93 -9.03 -1.25 16.30
CA ASN A 93 -10.15 -1.07 17.25
C ASN A 93 -11.25 -0.21 16.61
N LEU A 94 -12.42 -0.82 16.40
CA LEU A 94 -13.55 -0.16 15.75
C LEU A 94 -14.12 1.00 16.59
N ASP A 95 -14.10 0.89 17.92
CA ASP A 95 -14.61 1.93 18.82
C ASP A 95 -13.75 3.21 18.68
N GLU A 96 -12.41 3.05 18.62
CA GLU A 96 -11.49 4.16 18.41
C GLU A 96 -11.59 4.75 16.99
N LEU A 97 -11.82 3.90 15.99
CA LEU A 97 -12.04 4.32 14.62
C LEU A 97 -13.33 5.12 14.49
N LEU A 98 -14.44 4.63 15.05
CA LEU A 98 -15.74 5.31 15.06
C LEU A 98 -15.71 6.63 15.83
N ALA A 99 -14.97 6.69 16.95
CA ALA A 99 -14.75 7.95 17.68
C ALA A 99 -14.06 9.02 16.83
N ARG A 100 -13.32 8.62 15.77
CA ARG A 100 -12.56 9.51 14.89
C ARG A 100 -12.97 9.41 13.43
N LYS A 101 -14.14 8.88 13.15
CA LYS A 101 -14.64 8.59 11.80
C LYS A 101 -14.57 9.77 10.84
N TRP A 102 -14.83 10.99 11.32
CA TRP A 102 -14.76 12.18 10.50
C TRP A 102 -13.33 12.54 10.10
N ALA A 103 -12.37 12.41 11.01
CA ALA A 103 -10.97 12.66 10.69
C ALA A 103 -10.42 11.59 9.73
N ILE A 104 -10.68 10.32 10.02
CA ILE A 104 -10.26 9.19 9.19
C ILE A 104 -10.93 9.24 7.82
N GLY A 105 -12.25 9.41 7.76
CA GLY A 105 -13.01 9.46 6.52
C GLY A 105 -12.59 10.64 5.63
N THR A 106 -12.41 11.84 6.19
CA THR A 106 -11.97 13.00 5.41
C THR A 106 -10.53 12.88 4.92
N LEU A 107 -9.61 12.29 5.72
CA LEU A 107 -8.24 12.05 5.29
C LEU A 107 -8.17 10.96 4.22
N ALA A 108 -8.92 9.88 4.37
CA ALA A 108 -8.92 8.76 3.44
C ALA A 108 -9.61 9.08 2.09
N THR A 109 -10.52 10.05 2.06
CA THR A 109 -11.23 10.44 0.82
C THR A 109 -10.70 11.77 0.28
N PHE A 110 -11.05 12.90 0.92
CA PHE A 110 -10.61 14.22 0.47
C PHE A 110 -9.09 14.37 0.51
N GLY A 111 -8.41 13.77 1.51
CA GLY A 111 -6.95 13.74 1.57
C GLY A 111 -6.35 13.07 0.33
N VAL A 112 -6.87 11.92 -0.09
CA VAL A 112 -6.44 11.21 -1.30
C VAL A 112 -6.71 12.06 -2.55
N LEU A 113 -7.90 12.62 -2.70
CA LEU A 113 -8.26 13.44 -3.88
C LEU A 113 -7.40 14.70 -4.00
N ILE A 114 -7.18 15.42 -2.88
CA ILE A 114 -6.30 16.60 -2.85
C ILE A 114 -4.86 16.20 -3.18
N SER A 115 -4.37 15.12 -2.60
CA SER A 115 -3.02 14.60 -2.88
C SER A 115 -2.88 14.21 -4.35
N THR A 116 -3.87 13.50 -4.92
CA THR A 116 -3.92 13.13 -6.34
C THR A 116 -3.83 14.36 -7.24
N ALA A 117 -4.66 15.36 -7.01
CA ALA A 117 -4.69 16.57 -7.82
C ALA A 117 -3.36 17.35 -7.74
N LEU A 118 -2.80 17.51 -6.53
CA LEU A 118 -1.55 18.26 -6.33
C LEU A 118 -0.35 17.54 -6.95
N ASN A 119 -0.24 16.22 -6.77
CA ASN A 119 0.80 15.42 -7.41
C ASN A 119 0.66 15.44 -8.94
N ALA A 120 -0.56 15.32 -9.45
CA ALA A 120 -0.82 15.37 -10.90
C ALA A 120 -0.39 16.70 -11.52
N VAL A 121 -0.82 17.82 -10.94
CA VAL A 121 -0.43 19.16 -11.42
C VAL A 121 1.09 19.33 -11.33
N GLY A 122 1.70 18.96 -10.20
CA GLY A 122 3.13 19.10 -10.01
C GLY A 122 3.94 18.25 -10.99
N ILE A 123 3.62 16.96 -11.17
CA ILE A 123 4.34 16.07 -12.08
C ILE A 123 4.14 16.46 -13.55
N PHE A 124 2.95 16.95 -13.92
CA PHE A 124 2.66 17.41 -15.27
C PHE A 124 3.55 18.60 -15.69
N TYR A 125 3.73 19.59 -14.82
CA TYR A 125 4.64 20.69 -15.12
C TYR A 125 6.11 20.28 -15.03
N LEU A 126 6.44 19.41 -14.07
CA LEU A 126 7.80 18.90 -13.90
C LEU A 126 8.25 18.07 -15.10
N SER A 127 7.41 17.14 -15.58
CA SER A 127 7.72 16.30 -16.73
C SER A 127 7.99 17.14 -17.98
N ARG A 128 7.19 18.17 -18.23
CA ARG A 128 7.40 19.12 -19.32
C ARG A 128 8.71 19.89 -19.20
N PHE A 129 9.06 20.32 -17.96
CA PHE A 129 10.31 21.03 -17.70
C PHE A 129 11.54 20.17 -17.98
N VAL A 130 11.46 18.86 -17.72
CA VAL A 130 12.57 17.92 -17.93
C VAL A 130 12.55 17.32 -19.36
N GLY A 131 11.49 17.58 -20.15
CA GLY A 131 11.37 17.09 -21.53
C GLY A 131 10.71 15.71 -21.65
N ILE A 132 10.02 15.24 -20.60
CA ILE A 132 9.20 14.03 -20.64
C ILE A 132 7.79 14.42 -21.11
N ASP A 133 7.33 13.82 -22.21
CA ASP A 133 5.95 14.04 -22.70
C ASP A 133 4.98 13.17 -21.93
N MET A 134 4.38 13.75 -20.87
CA MET A 134 3.39 13.10 -20.02
C MET A 134 2.05 13.82 -20.16
N PRO A 135 1.05 13.23 -20.84
CA PRO A 135 -0.31 13.77 -20.89
C PRO A 135 -0.89 13.94 -19.46
N PHE A 136 -1.74 14.98 -19.28
CA PHE A 136 -2.31 15.29 -17.96
C PHE A 136 -3.12 14.13 -17.36
N ALA A 137 -3.80 13.32 -18.20
CA ALA A 137 -4.51 12.13 -17.75
C ALA A 137 -3.57 11.12 -17.06
N TRP A 138 -2.37 10.89 -17.62
CA TRP A 138 -1.37 10.01 -16.99
C TRP A 138 -0.70 10.65 -15.76
N ALA A 139 -0.59 11.97 -15.74
CA ALA A 139 -0.17 12.69 -14.52
C ALA A 139 -1.20 12.51 -13.39
N LEU A 140 -2.51 12.49 -13.68
CA LEU A 140 -3.57 12.17 -12.72
C LEU A 140 -3.45 10.72 -12.20
N VAL A 141 -3.17 9.78 -13.10
CA VAL A 141 -2.90 8.37 -12.74
C VAL A 141 -1.71 8.28 -11.78
N PHE A 142 -0.58 8.96 -12.08
CA PHE A 142 0.54 9.05 -11.15
C PHE A 142 0.14 9.64 -9.80
N GLY A 143 -0.65 10.71 -9.80
CA GLY A 143 -1.17 11.33 -8.58
C GLY A 143 -1.98 10.35 -7.74
N ALA A 144 -2.83 9.53 -8.36
CA ALA A 144 -3.66 8.54 -7.68
C ALA A 144 -2.83 7.42 -7.04
N LEU A 145 -1.89 6.83 -7.81
CA LEU A 145 -1.09 5.71 -7.31
C LEU A 145 -0.12 6.10 -6.19
N ILE A 146 0.33 7.37 -6.15
CA ILE A 146 1.25 7.84 -5.11
C ILE A 146 0.53 8.41 -3.88
N SER A 147 -0.79 8.58 -3.92
CA SER A 147 -1.56 9.16 -2.82
C SER A 147 -1.78 8.22 -1.63
N PRO A 148 -2.07 6.92 -1.77
CA PRO A 148 -2.21 5.99 -0.65
C PRO A 148 -0.96 5.94 0.24
N THR A 149 -1.13 5.52 1.49
CA THR A 149 -0.04 5.49 2.48
C THR A 149 0.01 4.16 3.22
N ASP A 150 1.17 3.58 3.32
CA ASP A 150 1.43 2.32 4.03
C ASP A 150 1.70 2.57 5.52
N PRO A 151 0.89 2.04 6.44
CA PRO A 151 1.06 2.26 7.86
C PRO A 151 2.05 1.29 8.50
N VAL A 152 2.42 0.18 7.84
CA VAL A 152 3.12 -0.96 8.45
C VAL A 152 4.42 -0.54 9.11
N ALA A 153 5.31 0.11 8.36
CA ALA A 153 6.60 0.56 8.89
C ALA A 153 6.43 1.62 9.98
N VAL A 154 5.45 2.52 9.84
CA VAL A 154 5.20 3.60 10.82
C VAL A 154 4.63 3.05 12.12
N LEU A 155 3.59 2.24 12.04
CA LEU A 155 2.95 1.67 13.23
C LEU A 155 3.92 0.76 14.01
N GLY A 156 4.74 -0.02 13.31
CA GLY A 156 5.81 -0.81 13.93
C GLY A 156 6.76 0.04 14.76
N ILE A 157 7.18 1.20 14.23
CA ILE A 157 8.06 2.13 14.95
C ILE A 157 7.31 2.82 16.09
N LEU A 158 6.07 3.28 15.87
CA LEU A 158 5.28 3.98 16.88
C LEU A 158 4.94 3.12 18.11
N LYS A 159 4.85 1.79 17.94
CA LYS A 159 4.71 0.85 19.07
C LYS A 159 5.89 0.93 20.04
N THR A 160 7.09 1.30 19.56
CA THR A 160 8.32 1.38 20.35
C THR A 160 8.59 2.77 20.94
N VAL A 161 7.81 3.78 20.57
CA VAL A 161 7.99 5.17 21.04
C VAL A 161 7.01 5.46 22.18
N PRO A 162 7.51 5.72 23.42
CA PRO A 162 6.64 6.06 24.53
C PRO A 162 5.93 7.41 24.34
N GLY A 163 4.70 7.53 24.84
CA GLY A 163 3.97 8.80 24.88
C GLY A 163 3.24 9.18 23.58
N VAL A 164 3.21 8.31 22.58
CA VAL A 164 2.38 8.50 21.39
C VAL A 164 0.91 8.29 21.75
N PRO A 165 0.02 9.29 21.55
CA PRO A 165 -1.40 9.13 21.86
C PRO A 165 -2.04 8.02 21.01
N ASP A 166 -2.88 7.20 21.61
CA ASP A 166 -3.63 6.15 20.89
C ASP A 166 -4.52 6.75 19.80
N SER A 167 -5.01 7.98 20.05
CA SER A 167 -5.73 8.77 19.05
C SER A 167 -4.96 9.01 17.74
N LEU A 168 -3.65 9.19 17.84
CA LEU A 168 -2.80 9.41 16.66
C LEU A 168 -2.52 8.09 15.94
N ARG A 169 -2.30 7.01 16.70
CA ARG A 169 -2.15 5.66 16.13
C ARG A 169 -3.40 5.22 15.39
N ALA A 170 -4.58 5.44 15.99
CA ALA A 170 -5.87 5.13 15.36
C ALA A 170 -6.10 5.95 14.08
N LYS A 171 -5.73 7.25 14.07
CA LYS A 171 -5.82 8.08 12.86
C LYS A 171 -4.90 7.57 11.75
N ILE A 172 -3.66 7.20 12.05
CA ILE A 172 -2.70 6.66 11.06
C ILE A 172 -3.20 5.32 10.53
N ALA A 173 -3.56 4.39 11.43
CA ALA A 173 -4.03 3.07 11.03
C ALA A 173 -5.32 3.14 10.20
N GLY A 174 -6.30 3.91 10.68
CA GLY A 174 -7.59 4.05 10.00
C GLY A 174 -7.48 4.81 8.68
N GLU A 175 -6.70 5.89 8.62
CA GLU A 175 -6.47 6.61 7.37
C GLU A 175 -5.87 5.68 6.32
N SER A 176 -4.76 5.01 6.62
CA SER A 176 -4.05 4.16 5.67
C SER A 176 -4.89 2.95 5.24
N LEU A 177 -5.65 2.36 6.17
CA LEU A 177 -6.52 1.22 5.85
C LEU A 177 -7.59 1.57 4.80
N PHE A 178 -8.17 2.77 4.88
CA PHE A 178 -9.23 3.20 3.97
C PHE A 178 -8.68 3.92 2.73
N ASN A 179 -7.56 4.64 2.84
CA ASN A 179 -7.01 5.36 1.70
C ASN A 179 -6.42 4.42 0.63
N ASP A 180 -5.99 3.22 1.02
CA ASP A 180 -5.58 2.17 0.08
C ASP A 180 -6.76 1.76 -0.81
N GLY A 181 -7.92 1.48 -0.21
CA GLY A 181 -9.12 1.14 -0.96
C GLY A 181 -9.62 2.29 -1.85
N VAL A 182 -9.66 3.52 -1.32
CA VAL A 182 -10.05 4.71 -2.07
C VAL A 182 -9.06 5.00 -3.19
N GLY A 183 -7.75 4.87 -2.92
CA GLY A 183 -6.70 5.10 -3.90
C GLY A 183 -6.75 4.14 -5.08
N VAL A 184 -7.00 2.84 -4.81
CA VAL A 184 -7.19 1.84 -5.88
C VAL A 184 -8.38 2.18 -6.75
N VAL A 185 -9.53 2.54 -6.17
CA VAL A 185 -10.73 2.93 -6.93
C VAL A 185 -10.46 4.17 -7.79
N VAL A 186 -9.88 5.22 -7.20
CA VAL A 186 -9.53 6.45 -7.94
C VAL A 186 -8.54 6.15 -9.07
N PHE A 187 -7.54 5.32 -8.80
CA PHE A 187 -6.56 4.89 -9.80
C PHE A 187 -7.22 4.16 -10.97
N THR A 188 -8.08 3.16 -10.71
CA THR A 188 -8.76 2.37 -11.73
C THR A 188 -9.62 3.27 -12.66
N ILE A 189 -10.37 4.19 -12.06
CA ILE A 189 -11.18 5.16 -12.82
C ILE A 189 -10.29 6.06 -13.68
N LEU A 190 -9.20 6.59 -13.13
CA LEU A 190 -8.31 7.48 -13.87
C LEU A 190 -7.52 6.76 -14.97
N VAL A 191 -7.16 5.49 -14.78
CA VAL A 191 -6.58 4.66 -15.85
C VAL A 191 -7.59 4.47 -16.99
N ALA A 192 -8.85 4.14 -16.67
CA ALA A 192 -9.91 4.00 -17.68
C ALA A 192 -10.10 5.29 -18.49
N ILE A 193 -10.08 6.46 -17.83
CA ILE A 193 -10.14 7.77 -18.49
C ILE A 193 -8.91 8.01 -19.37
N ALA A 194 -7.71 7.70 -18.85
CA ALA A 194 -6.46 7.95 -19.58
C ALA A 194 -6.35 7.08 -20.85
N VAL A 195 -6.77 5.82 -20.78
CA VAL A 195 -6.83 4.90 -21.92
C VAL A 195 -7.93 5.33 -22.91
N GLY A 196 -9.13 5.65 -22.44
CA GLY A 196 -10.25 6.11 -23.27
C GLY A 196 -9.95 7.41 -24.01
N SER A 197 -9.25 8.35 -23.40
CA SER A 197 -8.83 9.61 -24.02
C SER A 197 -7.88 9.40 -25.21
N GLY A 198 -7.12 8.29 -25.22
CA GLY A 198 -6.18 7.94 -26.29
C GLY A 198 -6.84 7.31 -27.54
N HIS A 199 -8.09 6.81 -27.42
CA HIS A 199 -8.76 6.06 -28.48
C HIS A 199 -10.02 6.76 -29.03
N GLY A 200 -10.26 8.05 -28.70
CA GLY A 200 -11.40 8.81 -29.22
C GLY A 200 -12.78 8.34 -28.69
N GLY A 201 -12.79 7.67 -27.52
CA GLY A 201 -14.00 7.28 -26.81
C GLY A 201 -14.80 8.50 -26.29
N GLU A 202 -16.10 8.30 -26.02
CA GLU A 202 -16.91 9.33 -25.38
C GLU A 202 -16.26 9.75 -24.04
N ALA A 203 -16.22 11.05 -23.79
CA ALA A 203 -15.67 11.59 -22.56
C ALA A 203 -16.51 11.14 -21.37
N ILE A 204 -15.95 10.34 -20.47
CA ILE A 204 -16.61 9.94 -19.23
C ILE A 204 -16.90 11.22 -18.43
N GLY A 205 -18.16 11.48 -18.15
CA GLY A 205 -18.62 12.66 -17.42
C GLY A 205 -18.26 12.60 -15.93
N ALA A 206 -18.22 13.75 -15.27
CA ALA A 206 -17.96 13.79 -13.83
C ALA A 206 -19.01 13.04 -12.99
N LEU A 207 -20.24 12.96 -13.47
CA LEU A 207 -21.32 12.18 -12.83
C LEU A 207 -21.07 10.68 -12.95
N ASP A 208 -20.64 10.21 -14.13
CA ASP A 208 -20.32 8.80 -14.36
C ASP A 208 -19.16 8.34 -13.48
N VAL A 209 -18.14 9.21 -13.33
CA VAL A 209 -17.01 8.98 -12.40
C VAL A 209 -17.49 8.86 -10.95
N ALA A 210 -18.38 9.76 -10.52
CA ALA A 210 -18.92 9.74 -9.16
C ALA A 210 -19.81 8.49 -8.93
N GLU A 211 -20.60 8.10 -9.92
CA GLU A 211 -21.43 6.89 -9.88
C GLU A 211 -20.56 5.63 -9.75
N LEU A 212 -19.55 5.48 -10.62
CA LEU A 212 -18.59 4.37 -10.55
C LEU A 212 -17.93 4.30 -9.18
N PHE A 213 -17.43 5.43 -8.68
CA PHE A 213 -16.80 5.48 -7.36
C PHE A 213 -17.73 5.03 -6.24
N VAL A 214 -18.99 5.50 -6.24
CA VAL A 214 -19.98 5.13 -5.23
C VAL A 214 -20.35 3.66 -5.34
N VAL A 215 -20.59 3.15 -6.56
CA VAL A 215 -20.93 1.74 -6.79
C VAL A 215 -19.79 0.82 -6.34
N GLU A 216 -18.55 1.09 -6.74
CA GLU A 216 -17.41 0.26 -6.36
C GLU A 216 -17.13 0.31 -4.84
N ALA A 217 -17.13 1.50 -4.24
CA ALA A 217 -16.80 1.66 -2.84
C ALA A 217 -17.92 1.18 -1.90
N VAL A 218 -19.17 1.61 -2.13
CA VAL A 218 -20.31 1.23 -1.30
C VAL A 218 -20.68 -0.24 -1.55
N GLY A 219 -20.67 -0.69 -2.80
CA GLY A 219 -20.90 -2.09 -3.14
C GLY A 219 -19.87 -3.02 -2.49
N GLY A 220 -18.59 -2.63 -2.55
CA GLY A 220 -17.52 -3.35 -1.85
C GLY A 220 -17.75 -3.42 -0.34
N ALA A 221 -18.09 -2.28 0.30
CA ALA A 221 -18.38 -2.25 1.73
C ALA A 221 -19.58 -3.14 2.13
N LEU A 222 -20.65 -3.12 1.35
CA LEU A 222 -21.83 -3.96 1.57
C LEU A 222 -21.51 -5.45 1.39
N LEU A 223 -20.71 -5.81 0.37
CA LEU A 223 -20.25 -7.17 0.14
C LEU A 223 -19.39 -7.65 1.33
N GLY A 224 -18.43 -6.84 1.77
CA GLY A 224 -17.58 -7.18 2.93
C GLY A 224 -18.37 -7.35 4.22
N LEU A 225 -19.40 -6.52 4.42
CA LEU A 225 -20.31 -6.67 5.56
C LEU A 225 -21.10 -7.98 5.47
N LEU A 226 -21.66 -8.31 4.30
CA LEU A 226 -22.44 -9.53 4.08
C LEU A 226 -21.59 -10.78 4.31
N THR A 227 -20.43 -10.87 3.64
CA THR A 227 -19.53 -12.03 3.77
C THR A 227 -18.95 -12.14 5.18
N GLY A 228 -18.60 -11.02 5.79
CA GLY A 228 -18.16 -10.96 7.19
C GLY A 228 -19.23 -11.43 8.18
N LEU A 229 -20.51 -11.06 7.98
CA LEU A 229 -21.61 -11.55 8.79
C LEU A 229 -21.82 -13.06 8.64
N ILE A 230 -21.73 -13.60 7.43
CA ILE A 230 -21.81 -15.05 7.18
C ILE A 230 -20.71 -15.76 7.96
N ALA A 231 -19.45 -15.29 7.85
CA ALA A 231 -18.33 -15.87 8.58
C ALA A 231 -18.48 -15.73 10.10
N PHE A 232 -19.00 -14.59 10.59
CA PHE A 232 -19.28 -14.37 12.01
C PHE A 232 -20.25 -15.41 12.57
N TYR A 233 -21.38 -15.67 11.89
CA TYR A 233 -22.34 -16.68 12.35
C TYR A 233 -21.80 -18.10 12.23
N ALA A 234 -20.99 -18.39 11.22
CA ALA A 234 -20.31 -19.68 11.08
C ALA A 234 -19.36 -19.92 12.26
N ILE A 235 -18.47 -18.98 12.57
CA ILE A 235 -17.51 -19.07 13.67
C ILE A 235 -18.24 -19.15 15.01
N LYS A 236 -19.30 -18.35 15.22
CA LYS A 236 -20.08 -18.38 16.45
C LYS A 236 -20.74 -19.75 16.75
N SER A 237 -20.93 -20.59 15.73
CA SER A 237 -21.55 -21.90 15.88
C SER A 237 -20.57 -23.01 16.27
N ILE A 238 -19.27 -22.72 16.31
CA ILE A 238 -18.18 -23.68 16.56
C ILE A 238 -17.22 -23.14 17.61
N ASP A 239 -16.35 -23.98 18.16
CA ASP A 239 -15.21 -23.59 19.01
C ASP A 239 -14.00 -24.46 18.65
N GLU A 240 -13.51 -24.28 17.43
CA GLU A 240 -12.42 -25.08 16.86
C GLU A 240 -11.48 -24.18 16.03
N TYR A 241 -10.35 -23.79 16.64
CA TYR A 241 -9.45 -22.77 16.10
C TYR A 241 -8.91 -23.07 14.68
N ASN A 242 -8.67 -24.35 14.33
CA ASN A 242 -8.23 -24.74 12.99
C ASN A 242 -9.29 -24.39 11.94
N LEU A 243 -10.56 -24.68 12.24
CA LEU A 243 -11.67 -24.41 11.34
C LEU A 243 -11.97 -22.89 11.29
N GLU A 244 -11.85 -22.18 12.41
CA GLU A 244 -12.03 -20.73 12.45
C GLU A 244 -10.96 -19.99 11.62
N ILE A 245 -9.68 -20.42 11.69
CA ILE A 245 -8.62 -19.90 10.81
C ILE A 245 -8.97 -20.19 9.35
N LEU A 246 -9.40 -21.40 9.02
CA LEU A 246 -9.77 -21.76 7.64
C LEU A 246 -10.96 -20.92 7.14
N ILE A 247 -11.95 -20.65 7.99
CA ILE A 247 -13.08 -19.76 7.66
C ILE A 247 -12.59 -18.33 7.39
N THR A 248 -11.68 -17.79 8.21
CA THR A 248 -11.16 -16.44 7.98
C THR A 248 -10.32 -16.34 6.71
N LEU A 249 -9.51 -17.38 6.38
CA LEU A 249 -8.80 -17.46 5.11
C LEU A 249 -9.76 -17.49 3.91
N SER A 250 -10.78 -18.37 4.01
CA SER A 250 -11.83 -18.48 2.98
C SER A 250 -12.59 -17.17 2.83
N LEU A 251 -12.90 -16.48 3.94
CA LEU A 251 -13.56 -15.18 3.94
C LEU A 251 -12.79 -14.16 3.09
N VAL A 252 -11.47 -14.03 3.29
CA VAL A 252 -10.65 -13.08 2.52
C VAL A 252 -10.68 -13.42 1.03
N MET A 253 -10.39 -14.66 0.69
CA MET A 253 -10.30 -15.10 -0.71
C MET A 253 -11.64 -14.97 -1.44
N LEU A 254 -12.72 -15.44 -0.82
CA LEU A 254 -14.06 -15.37 -1.41
C LEU A 254 -14.55 -13.94 -1.54
N THR A 255 -14.35 -13.10 -0.50
CA THR A 255 -14.78 -11.70 -0.52
C THR A 255 -14.08 -10.94 -1.65
N TYR A 256 -12.76 -11.10 -1.76
CA TYR A 256 -12.00 -10.43 -2.82
C TYR A 256 -12.38 -10.96 -4.21
N GLY A 257 -12.47 -12.30 -4.38
CA GLY A 257 -12.83 -12.90 -5.65
C GLY A 257 -14.24 -12.53 -6.12
N ILE A 258 -15.23 -12.50 -5.21
CA ILE A 258 -16.60 -12.05 -5.55
C ILE A 258 -16.61 -10.54 -5.89
N ALA A 259 -15.86 -9.72 -5.15
CA ALA A 259 -15.76 -8.30 -5.46
C ALA A 259 -15.18 -8.07 -6.86
N SER A 260 -14.13 -8.79 -7.23
CA SER A 260 -13.52 -8.74 -8.57
C SER A 260 -14.51 -9.15 -9.66
N LEU A 261 -15.25 -10.23 -9.46
CA LEU A 261 -16.28 -10.72 -10.40
C LEU A 261 -17.44 -9.72 -10.59
N LEU A 262 -17.79 -8.97 -9.55
CA LEU A 262 -18.87 -7.99 -9.57
C LEU A 262 -18.39 -6.58 -9.90
N HIS A 263 -17.12 -6.39 -10.23
CA HIS A 263 -16.49 -5.07 -10.45
C HIS A 263 -16.68 -4.12 -9.26
N LEU A 264 -16.56 -4.64 -8.03
CA LEU A 264 -16.61 -3.88 -6.79
C LEU A 264 -15.20 -3.76 -6.20
N SER A 265 -15.01 -2.80 -5.30
CA SER A 265 -13.70 -2.64 -4.63
C SER A 265 -13.39 -3.81 -3.68
N GLY A 266 -12.53 -4.74 -4.13
CA GLY A 266 -12.01 -5.84 -3.32
C GLY A 266 -11.29 -5.36 -2.05
N PRO A 267 -10.39 -4.38 -2.13
CA PRO A 267 -9.73 -3.80 -0.97
C PRO A 267 -10.70 -3.29 0.11
N ILE A 268 -11.73 -2.53 -0.27
CA ILE A 268 -12.74 -2.02 0.69
C ILE A 268 -13.55 -3.18 1.26
N ALA A 269 -13.92 -4.18 0.45
CA ALA A 269 -14.69 -5.32 0.90
C ALA A 269 -13.96 -6.14 1.98
N VAL A 270 -12.68 -6.47 1.77
CA VAL A 270 -11.89 -7.23 2.73
C VAL A 270 -11.58 -6.44 4.00
N VAL A 271 -11.40 -5.11 3.90
CA VAL A 271 -11.25 -4.23 5.06
C VAL A 271 -12.49 -4.24 5.95
N VAL A 272 -13.68 -4.11 5.36
CA VAL A 272 -14.93 -4.13 6.12
C VAL A 272 -15.15 -5.50 6.77
N ALA A 273 -14.90 -6.60 6.05
CA ALA A 273 -14.95 -7.95 6.61
C ALA A 273 -13.95 -8.13 7.75
N GLY A 274 -12.71 -7.64 7.61
CA GLY A 274 -11.66 -7.69 8.63
C GLY A 274 -12.01 -6.89 9.88
N LEU A 275 -12.56 -5.68 9.74
CA LEU A 275 -13.03 -4.85 10.85
C LEU A 275 -14.17 -5.54 11.62
N LEU A 276 -15.11 -6.18 10.92
CA LEU A 276 -16.19 -6.93 11.56
C LEU A 276 -15.63 -8.11 12.35
N MET A 277 -14.73 -8.89 11.76
CA MET A 277 -14.13 -10.05 12.40
C MET A 277 -13.22 -9.68 13.57
N GLY A 278 -12.39 -8.66 13.44
CA GLY A 278 -11.46 -8.18 14.47
C GLY A 278 -12.15 -7.59 15.70
N ASN A 279 -13.39 -7.12 15.58
CA ASN A 279 -14.12 -6.50 16.68
C ASN A 279 -15.28 -7.36 17.17
N HIS A 280 -16.29 -7.60 16.34
CA HIS A 280 -17.45 -8.39 16.73
C HIS A 280 -17.14 -9.89 16.72
N GLY A 281 -16.39 -10.38 15.74
CA GLY A 281 -15.99 -11.78 15.63
C GLY A 281 -15.17 -12.23 16.85
N THR A 282 -14.11 -11.52 17.16
CA THR A 282 -13.20 -11.83 18.27
C THR A 282 -13.87 -11.70 19.64
N ARG A 283 -14.80 -10.74 19.81
CA ARG A 283 -15.46 -10.47 21.12
C ARG A 283 -16.68 -11.34 21.38
N LEU A 284 -17.46 -11.70 20.33
CA LEU A 284 -18.79 -12.30 20.47
C LEU A 284 -18.93 -13.70 19.86
N ALA A 285 -18.00 -14.09 18.99
CA ALA A 285 -18.07 -15.35 18.27
C ALA A 285 -16.94 -16.33 18.63
N MET A 286 -15.80 -15.86 19.12
CA MET A 286 -14.64 -16.70 19.46
C MET A 286 -14.47 -16.88 20.96
N SER A 287 -14.01 -18.06 21.39
CA SER A 287 -13.49 -18.26 22.74
C SER A 287 -12.12 -17.55 22.89
N GLU A 288 -11.68 -17.34 24.14
CA GLU A 288 -10.38 -16.68 24.40
C GLU A 288 -9.20 -17.49 23.78
N LYS A 289 -9.32 -18.81 23.79
CA LYS A 289 -8.33 -19.71 23.19
C LYS A 289 -8.29 -19.58 21.68
N THR A 290 -9.43 -19.68 21.00
CA THR A 290 -9.50 -19.61 19.54
C THR A 290 -9.12 -18.21 19.03
N ARG A 291 -9.55 -17.17 19.71
CA ARG A 291 -9.15 -15.77 19.43
C ARG A 291 -7.63 -15.62 19.42
N HIS A 292 -6.92 -16.12 20.44
CA HIS A 292 -5.45 -16.03 20.50
C HIS A 292 -4.77 -16.73 19.32
N HIS A 293 -5.27 -17.90 18.89
CA HIS A 293 -4.73 -18.61 17.74
C HIS A 293 -4.98 -17.88 16.42
N VAL A 294 -6.19 -17.37 16.21
CA VAL A 294 -6.53 -16.58 15.02
C VAL A 294 -5.69 -15.31 14.93
N GLU A 295 -5.57 -14.54 16.03
CA GLU A 295 -4.73 -13.34 16.09
C GLU A 295 -3.26 -13.67 15.83
N THR A 296 -2.72 -14.75 16.40
CA THR A 296 -1.34 -15.19 16.19
C THR A 296 -1.10 -15.59 14.74
N PHE A 297 -2.02 -16.34 14.14
CA PHE A 297 -1.93 -16.75 12.74
C PHE A 297 -1.89 -15.53 11.81
N TRP A 298 -2.82 -14.59 11.97
CA TRP A 298 -2.89 -13.40 11.13
C TRP A 298 -1.69 -12.46 11.32
N ASN A 299 -1.14 -12.35 12.53
CA ASN A 299 0.10 -11.62 12.77
C ASN A 299 1.29 -12.25 12.03
N LEU A 300 1.43 -13.57 12.08
CA LEU A 300 2.51 -14.28 11.38
C LEU A 300 2.37 -14.16 9.87
N LEU A 301 1.15 -14.30 9.37
CA LEU A 301 0.87 -14.17 7.94
C LEU A 301 1.18 -12.76 7.45
N ASP A 302 0.77 -11.72 8.19
CA ASP A 302 1.08 -10.32 7.91
C ASP A 302 2.59 -10.08 7.83
N GLU A 303 3.37 -10.59 8.79
CA GLU A 303 4.82 -10.46 8.79
C GLU A 303 5.48 -11.16 7.59
N ILE A 304 5.01 -12.36 7.22
CA ILE A 304 5.54 -13.11 6.06
C ILE A 304 5.22 -12.39 4.75
N LEU A 305 3.99 -11.95 4.57
CA LEU A 305 3.55 -11.25 3.36
C LEU A 305 4.24 -9.89 3.21
N ASN A 306 4.38 -9.14 4.30
CA ASN A 306 5.16 -7.90 4.30
C ASN A 306 6.62 -8.16 3.98
N ALA A 307 7.24 -9.21 4.52
CA ALA A 307 8.62 -9.56 4.19
C ALA A 307 8.79 -9.86 2.69
N ALA A 308 7.86 -10.60 2.09
CA ALA A 308 7.86 -10.87 0.65
C ALA A 308 7.68 -9.57 -0.16
N LEU A 309 6.71 -8.73 0.22
CA LEU A 309 6.42 -7.46 -0.44
C LEU A 309 7.64 -6.53 -0.45
N PHE A 310 8.23 -6.28 0.72
CA PHE A 310 9.37 -5.37 0.83
C PHE A 310 10.64 -5.91 0.19
N LEU A 311 10.83 -7.24 0.17
CA LEU A 311 11.89 -7.89 -0.59
C LEU A 311 11.71 -7.64 -2.10
N LEU A 312 10.51 -7.85 -2.63
CA LEU A 312 10.20 -7.64 -4.05
C LEU A 312 10.40 -6.18 -4.47
N ILE A 313 9.97 -5.22 -3.64
CA ILE A 313 10.24 -3.79 -3.85
C ILE A 313 11.75 -3.54 -3.97
N GLY A 314 12.56 -4.14 -3.10
CA GLY A 314 14.02 -3.97 -3.16
C GLY A 314 14.65 -4.54 -4.42
N PHE A 315 14.09 -5.60 -4.99
CA PHE A 315 14.57 -6.21 -6.23
C PHE A 315 14.08 -5.50 -7.50
N GLU A 316 13.04 -4.71 -7.45
CA GLU A 316 12.47 -4.00 -8.60
C GLU A 316 13.52 -3.17 -9.35
N VAL A 317 14.54 -2.67 -8.67
CA VAL A 317 15.62 -1.89 -9.28
C VAL A 317 16.37 -2.63 -10.41
N ILE A 318 16.36 -3.98 -10.39
CA ILE A 318 16.98 -4.79 -11.46
C ILE A 318 16.19 -4.67 -12.76
N ALA A 319 14.86 -4.61 -12.65
CA ALA A 319 13.94 -4.55 -13.78
C ALA A 319 13.90 -3.18 -14.43
N LEU A 320 14.07 -2.12 -13.62
CA LEU A 320 13.97 -0.74 -14.07
C LEU A 320 15.17 -0.31 -14.92
N THR A 321 14.88 0.49 -15.95
CA THR A 321 15.86 1.24 -16.73
C THR A 321 15.67 2.72 -16.39
N PHE A 322 16.75 3.38 -15.97
CA PHE A 322 16.70 4.80 -15.60
C PHE A 322 17.38 5.64 -16.68
N GLU A 323 16.64 6.57 -17.24
CA GLU A 323 17.22 7.67 -18.03
C GLU A 323 17.62 8.83 -17.11
N THR A 324 18.47 9.74 -17.59
CA THR A 324 18.89 10.91 -16.80
C THR A 324 17.69 11.81 -16.45
N SER A 325 16.74 11.93 -17.38
CA SER A 325 15.46 12.65 -17.20
C SER A 325 14.63 12.07 -16.07
N ASP A 326 14.56 10.74 -15.97
CA ASP A 326 13.82 10.05 -14.91
C ASP A 326 14.44 10.29 -13.53
N LEU A 327 15.78 10.25 -13.45
CA LEU A 327 16.48 10.52 -12.18
C LEU A 327 16.26 11.94 -11.69
N ILE A 328 16.30 12.94 -12.59
CA ILE A 328 16.02 14.34 -12.23
C ILE A 328 14.57 14.48 -11.75
N THR A 329 13.63 13.91 -12.52
CA THR A 329 12.20 13.96 -12.18
C THR A 329 11.92 13.26 -10.85
N MET A 330 12.52 12.10 -10.60
CA MET A 330 12.42 11.35 -9.35
C MET A 330 12.88 12.20 -8.15
N ILE A 331 14.05 12.85 -8.24
CA ILE A 331 14.60 13.68 -7.15
C ILE A 331 13.66 14.85 -6.83
N ILE A 332 13.06 15.47 -7.83
CA ILE A 332 12.15 16.62 -7.64
C ILE A 332 10.75 16.14 -7.23
N ALA A 333 10.32 14.96 -7.67
CA ALA A 333 9.03 14.37 -7.28
C ALA A 333 8.96 14.03 -5.78
N ILE A 334 10.08 13.73 -5.13
CA ILE A 334 10.12 13.48 -3.69
C ILE A 334 9.60 14.67 -2.86
N PRO A 335 10.21 15.88 -2.93
CA PRO A 335 9.68 17.03 -2.21
C PRO A 335 8.29 17.45 -2.68
N LEU A 336 7.94 17.22 -3.95
CA LEU A 336 6.59 17.46 -4.46
C LEU A 336 5.56 16.57 -3.75
N ALA A 337 5.81 15.26 -3.67
CA ALA A 337 4.93 14.32 -2.99
C ALA A 337 4.81 14.63 -1.48
N LEU A 338 5.89 15.06 -0.84
CA LEU A 338 5.87 15.52 0.55
C LEU A 338 5.05 16.79 0.74
N ALA A 339 5.19 17.77 -0.15
CA ALA A 339 4.40 18.99 -0.12
C ALA A 339 2.91 18.72 -0.38
N ALA A 340 2.58 17.88 -1.36
CA ALA A 340 1.22 17.44 -1.63
C ALA A 340 0.63 16.72 -0.40
N ARG A 341 1.40 15.84 0.24
CA ARG A 341 0.99 15.16 1.48
C ARG A 341 0.77 16.14 2.63
N PHE A 342 1.67 17.10 2.81
CA PHE A 342 1.51 18.13 3.85
C PHE A 342 0.21 18.92 3.66
N VAL A 343 -0.10 19.36 2.45
CA VAL A 343 -1.33 20.12 2.16
C VAL A 343 -2.57 19.24 2.34
N SER A 344 -2.56 18.01 1.81
CA SER A 344 -3.69 17.07 1.88
C SER A 344 -4.03 16.61 3.31
N VAL A 345 -3.06 16.63 4.21
CA VAL A 345 -3.26 16.38 5.65
C VAL A 345 -3.67 17.65 6.37
N SER A 346 -3.00 18.78 6.09
CA SER A 346 -3.20 20.04 6.82
C SER A 346 -4.60 20.58 6.65
N ILE A 347 -5.17 20.52 5.44
CA ILE A 347 -6.52 21.05 5.17
C ILE A 347 -7.58 20.32 6.00
N PRO A 348 -7.75 18.98 5.92
CA PRO A 348 -8.74 18.27 6.70
C PRO A 348 -8.53 18.41 8.22
N ILE A 349 -7.29 18.27 8.70
CA ILE A 349 -7.00 18.34 10.12
C ILE A 349 -7.27 19.74 10.69
N THR A 350 -6.95 20.81 9.95
CA THR A 350 -7.21 22.19 10.40
C THR A 350 -8.73 22.47 10.44
N VAL A 351 -9.46 22.05 9.39
CA VAL A 351 -10.92 22.22 9.33
C VAL A 351 -11.62 21.48 10.48
N LEU A 352 -11.19 20.25 10.76
CA LEU A 352 -11.73 19.46 11.88
C LEU A 352 -11.29 20.01 13.24
N GLY A 353 -10.08 20.56 13.32
CA GLY A 353 -9.59 21.22 14.54
C GLY A 353 -10.47 22.39 15.01
N LEU A 354 -11.13 23.09 14.06
CA LEU A 354 -12.11 24.13 14.39
C LEU A 354 -13.36 23.57 15.12
N ARG A 355 -13.61 22.25 15.01
CA ARG A 355 -14.71 21.54 15.71
C ARG A 355 -14.26 20.84 17.00
N GLY A 356 -13.01 21.05 17.44
CA GLY A 356 -12.48 20.53 18.70
C GLY A 356 -11.79 19.15 18.62
N ASP A 357 -11.69 18.51 17.46
CA ASP A 357 -10.98 17.22 17.29
C ASP A 357 -9.49 17.44 16.93
N PHE A 358 -8.80 18.19 17.78
CA PHE A 358 -7.37 18.51 17.59
C PHE A 358 -6.48 17.55 18.38
N THR A 359 -5.53 16.90 17.70
CA THR A 359 -4.45 16.13 18.33
C THR A 359 -3.14 16.85 18.09
N LYS A 360 -2.46 17.27 19.16
CA LYS A 360 -1.15 17.96 19.05
C LYS A 360 -0.16 17.08 18.30
N GLY A 361 0.55 17.67 17.33
CA GLY A 361 1.53 16.95 16.50
C GLY A 361 0.93 16.10 15.38
N ALA A 362 -0.40 16.08 15.18
CA ALA A 362 -1.04 15.25 14.14
C ALA A 362 -0.53 15.58 12.73
N ILE A 363 -0.51 16.87 12.35
CA ILE A 363 -0.09 17.28 10.99
C ILE A 363 1.33 16.81 10.65
N PRO A 364 2.39 17.14 11.43
CA PRO A 364 3.74 16.70 11.07
C PRO A 364 3.90 15.17 11.13
N VAL A 365 3.26 14.49 12.06
CA VAL A 365 3.37 13.02 12.16
C VAL A 365 2.60 12.32 11.03
N LEU A 366 1.39 12.75 10.67
CA LEU A 366 0.64 12.20 9.53
C LEU A 366 1.30 12.53 8.19
N THR A 367 1.92 13.71 8.07
CA THR A 367 2.66 14.07 6.86
C THR A 367 3.90 13.21 6.68
N TRP A 368 4.76 13.16 7.68
CA TRP A 368 6.02 12.41 7.59
C TRP A 368 5.81 10.90 7.70
N GLY A 369 4.79 10.46 8.46
CA GLY A 369 4.39 9.07 8.60
C GLY A 369 3.52 8.54 7.47
N GLY A 370 3.11 9.37 6.51
CA GLY A 370 2.41 8.92 5.31
C GLY A 370 3.39 8.27 4.32
N LEU A 371 3.99 7.13 4.72
CA LEU A 371 4.92 6.41 3.88
C LEU A 371 4.23 5.89 2.62
N LYS A 372 4.97 5.85 1.51
CA LYS A 372 4.52 5.21 0.28
C LYS A 372 5.04 3.79 0.28
N GLY A 373 4.17 2.83 0.00
CA GLY A 373 4.47 1.41 0.13
C GLY A 373 4.35 0.62 -1.16
N GLY A 374 4.20 -0.69 -1.04
CA GLY A 374 4.14 -1.62 -2.15
C GLY A 374 2.95 -1.42 -3.08
N ILE A 375 1.82 -0.93 -2.55
CA ILE A 375 0.62 -0.66 -3.36
C ILE A 375 0.92 0.35 -4.48
N SER A 376 1.67 1.42 -4.19
CA SER A 376 2.07 2.39 -5.22
C SER A 376 2.90 1.76 -6.33
N VAL A 377 3.83 0.85 -6.00
CA VAL A 377 4.64 0.13 -6.98
C VAL A 377 3.78 -0.85 -7.78
N ALA A 378 2.90 -1.59 -7.12
CA ALA A 378 1.99 -2.53 -7.78
C ALA A 378 1.06 -1.84 -8.79
N LEU A 379 0.47 -0.72 -8.39
CA LEU A 379 -0.38 0.08 -9.28
C LEU A 379 0.41 0.66 -10.46
N ALA A 380 1.67 1.06 -10.25
CA ALA A 380 2.52 1.50 -11.34
C ALA A 380 2.88 0.37 -12.32
N LEU A 381 3.11 -0.85 -11.81
CA LEU A 381 3.37 -2.03 -12.63
C LEU A 381 2.16 -2.51 -13.42
N SER A 382 0.93 -2.26 -12.91
CA SER A 382 -0.32 -2.60 -13.60
C SER A 382 -0.66 -1.70 -14.78
N LEU A 383 0.09 -0.63 -15.00
CA LEU A 383 -0.15 0.27 -16.10
C LEU A 383 -0.02 -0.44 -17.45
N PRO A 384 -0.91 -0.17 -18.40
CA PRO A 384 -0.81 -0.70 -19.76
C PRO A 384 0.50 -0.25 -20.42
N ASP A 385 0.89 -0.93 -21.49
CA ASP A 385 2.10 -0.60 -22.25
C ASP A 385 1.90 0.69 -23.06
N VAL A 386 2.20 1.80 -22.41
CA VAL A 386 2.09 3.18 -22.95
C VAL A 386 3.38 3.94 -22.67
N ALA A 387 3.66 4.98 -23.45
CA ALA A 387 4.88 5.78 -23.31
C ALA A 387 5.08 6.39 -21.91
N ALA A 388 3.99 6.66 -21.18
CA ALA A 388 4.03 7.21 -19.81
C ALA A 388 4.38 6.16 -18.75
N ARG A 389 4.31 4.86 -19.06
CA ARG A 389 4.50 3.77 -18.09
C ARG A 389 5.89 3.77 -17.45
N GLU A 390 6.94 3.76 -18.26
CA GLU A 390 8.34 3.69 -17.78
C GLU A 390 8.70 4.90 -16.88
N PRO A 391 8.44 6.16 -17.29
CA PRO A 391 8.66 7.31 -16.41
C PRO A 391 7.86 7.24 -15.10
N ILE A 392 6.58 6.83 -15.14
CA ILE A 392 5.76 6.71 -13.94
C ILE A 392 6.34 5.65 -12.99
N LEU A 393 6.76 4.50 -13.52
CA LEU A 393 7.41 3.44 -12.74
C LEU A 393 8.68 3.94 -12.05
N ALA A 394 9.58 4.56 -12.81
CA ALA A 394 10.86 5.04 -12.30
C ALA A 394 10.67 6.09 -11.18
N ILE A 395 9.79 7.06 -11.41
CA ILE A 395 9.49 8.13 -10.45
C ILE A 395 8.82 7.55 -9.19
N THR A 396 7.83 6.67 -9.37
CA THR A 396 7.14 6.00 -8.26
C THR A 396 8.10 5.22 -7.40
N TYR A 397 8.97 4.42 -8.03
CA TYR A 397 9.97 3.64 -7.31
C TYR A 397 10.88 4.52 -6.45
N GLY A 398 11.39 5.62 -7.01
CA GLY A 398 12.25 6.53 -6.27
C GLY A 398 11.56 7.19 -5.07
N VAL A 399 10.30 7.62 -5.24
CA VAL A 399 9.50 8.19 -4.14
C VAL A 399 9.24 7.14 -3.06
N VAL A 400 8.91 5.89 -3.43
CA VAL A 400 8.66 4.79 -2.50
C VAL A 400 9.92 4.42 -1.72
N VAL A 401 11.06 4.24 -2.39
CA VAL A 401 12.33 3.92 -1.74
C VAL A 401 12.76 5.03 -0.77
N PHE A 402 12.69 6.29 -1.19
CA PHE A 402 12.93 7.42 -0.28
C PHE A 402 12.00 7.38 0.94
N SER A 403 10.73 7.13 0.71
CA SER A 403 9.72 7.09 1.78
C SER A 403 10.03 5.98 2.79
N ILE A 404 10.27 4.76 2.32
CA ILE A 404 10.56 3.62 3.21
C ILE A 404 11.86 3.86 3.98
N ILE A 405 12.94 4.28 3.32
CA ILE A 405 14.26 4.38 3.95
C ILE A 405 14.36 5.68 4.76
N VAL A 406 14.16 6.83 4.14
CA VAL A 406 14.43 8.12 4.79
C VAL A 406 13.34 8.51 5.77
N GLN A 407 12.09 8.52 5.34
CA GLN A 407 10.97 8.85 6.23
C GLN A 407 10.82 7.75 7.30
N GLY A 408 10.87 6.47 6.92
CA GLY A 408 10.76 5.35 7.85
C GLY A 408 11.79 5.39 8.97
N LEU A 409 13.08 5.60 8.67
CA LEU A 409 14.13 5.69 9.70
C LEU A 409 14.04 6.97 10.55
N SER A 410 13.51 8.05 10.00
CA SER A 410 13.47 9.36 10.68
C SER A 410 12.16 9.66 11.41
N ILE A 411 11.07 8.92 11.17
CA ILE A 411 9.75 9.16 11.80
C ILE A 411 9.82 9.18 13.33
N ARG A 412 10.66 8.34 13.94
CA ARG A 412 10.88 8.34 15.40
C ARG A 412 11.36 9.70 15.93
N ARG A 413 12.20 10.42 15.15
CA ARG A 413 12.67 11.76 15.52
C ARG A 413 11.55 12.78 15.40
N VAL A 414 10.77 12.72 14.32
CA VAL A 414 9.64 13.63 14.09
C VAL A 414 8.64 13.51 15.23
N VAL A 415 8.25 12.28 15.59
CA VAL A 415 7.31 12.05 16.71
C VAL A 415 7.83 12.62 18.02
N LYS A 416 9.11 12.37 18.36
CA LYS A 416 9.72 12.90 19.59
C LYS A 416 9.76 14.43 19.65
N LEU A 417 9.86 15.09 18.49
CA LEU A 417 9.94 16.57 18.43
C LEU A 417 8.55 17.23 18.46
N THR A 418 7.49 16.54 18.02
CA THR A 418 6.19 17.15 17.74
C THR A 418 5.09 16.76 18.72
N VAL A 419 5.19 15.58 19.35
CA VAL A 419 4.16 15.03 20.26
C VAL A 419 4.43 15.36 21.73
N ARG A 420 5.55 15.97 22.04
CA ARG A 420 5.90 16.43 23.42
C ARG A 420 5.03 17.57 23.92
#